data_05845c2a2facbd3ff7c8f77f10569ea6
#
_entry.id   05845c2a2facbd3ff7c8f77f10569ea6
#
_cell.length_a   1.000
_cell.length_b   1.000
_cell.length_c   1.000
_cell.angle_alpha   90.00
_cell.angle_beta   90.00
_cell.angle_gamma   90.00
#
_symmetry.space_group_name_H-M   'P 1'
#
loop_
_entity.id
_entity.type
_entity.pdbx_description
1 polymer ?
#
loop_
_entity_poly.entity_id
_entity_poly.type
_entity_poly.pdbx_seq_one_letter_code
_entity_poly.pdbx_strand_id
1 'polypeptide(L)'
;TTAKLSEEHYPDVIIAEPVGSCTDLVATVVQPLKHLHQDQFEVAPYGVILKPSHGRRILKGEANAGFSPKAAYIFEKQLEEADFLILNRIDELSAPQIEELESLLAQKHPNIPVVKISAKTGEGMEQLLEQIDLRGEFGNRILELDYDIYAEGEAELGWLNCSLEVNSDQKFDLDDLLLDIIERMRIKLAQTNAETAHLKTIGVGDAAHAVANLISSDTPAQVSL
;
A
#
# COMPACT_ATOMS: atom_id res chain seq x y z
N THR A 1 -7.80 -1.18 -19.62
CA THR A 1 -6.99 -2.38 -19.41
C THR A 1 -5.57 -2.17 -19.91
N THR A 2 -4.60 -2.96 -19.45
CA THR A 2 -3.17 -2.86 -19.78
C THR A 2 -2.94 -2.88 -21.30
N ALA A 3 -3.62 -3.79 -22.03
CA ALA A 3 -3.52 -3.86 -23.50
C ALA A 3 -3.96 -2.54 -24.18
N LYS A 4 -5.05 -1.94 -23.71
CA LYS A 4 -5.54 -0.65 -24.24
C LYS A 4 -4.53 0.48 -24.01
N LEU A 5 -3.91 0.54 -22.81
CA LEU A 5 -2.86 1.52 -22.51
C LEU A 5 -1.65 1.34 -23.41
N SER A 6 -1.25 0.10 -23.70
CA SER A 6 -0.15 -0.19 -24.61
C SER A 6 -0.43 0.26 -26.03
N GLU A 7 -1.66 0.03 -26.54
CA GLU A 7 -2.07 0.43 -27.89
C GLU A 7 -2.19 1.94 -28.05
N GLU A 8 -2.62 2.68 -27.03
CA GLU A 8 -2.84 4.12 -27.09
C GLU A 8 -1.59 4.95 -26.79
N HIS A 9 -0.70 4.47 -25.90
CA HIS A 9 0.40 5.27 -25.35
C HIS A 9 1.80 4.71 -25.59
N TYR A 10 1.91 3.44 -25.99
CA TYR A 10 3.20 2.74 -26.21
C TYR A 10 4.22 2.95 -25.08
N PRO A 11 3.84 2.75 -23.82
CA PRO A 11 4.75 2.97 -22.70
C PRO A 11 5.87 1.92 -22.67
N ASP A 12 7.08 2.32 -22.30
CA ASP A 12 8.20 1.40 -22.08
C ASP A 12 8.03 0.60 -20.78
N VAL A 13 7.36 1.19 -19.79
CA VAL A 13 7.11 0.58 -18.48
C VAL A 13 5.67 0.84 -18.04
N ILE A 14 5.03 -0.19 -17.50
CA ILE A 14 3.72 -0.10 -16.86
C ILE A 14 3.86 -0.52 -15.41
N ILE A 15 3.54 0.38 -14.49
CA ILE A 15 3.47 0.10 -13.07
C ILE A 15 2.01 -0.07 -12.69
N ALA A 16 1.66 -1.23 -12.12
CA ALA A 16 0.32 -1.54 -11.65
C ALA A 16 0.30 -1.59 -10.12
N GLU A 17 -0.59 -0.82 -9.51
CA GLU A 17 -0.88 -0.86 -8.09
C GLU A 17 -2.28 -1.45 -7.86
N PRO A 18 -2.39 -2.67 -7.34
CA PRO A 18 -3.69 -3.22 -6.95
C PRO A 18 -4.21 -2.58 -5.67
N VAL A 19 -5.46 -2.89 -5.31
CA VAL A 19 -6.01 -2.49 -4.02
C VAL A 19 -5.18 -3.09 -2.88
N GLY A 20 -4.89 -2.30 -1.85
CA GLY A 20 -3.94 -2.64 -0.79
C GLY A 20 -4.26 -3.88 0.06
N SER A 21 -5.48 -4.42 -0.03
CA SER A 21 -5.89 -5.69 0.59
C SER A 21 -5.82 -6.90 -0.36
N CYS A 22 -5.56 -6.67 -1.66
CA CYS A 22 -5.46 -7.78 -2.61
C CYS A 22 -4.26 -8.68 -2.29
N THR A 23 -4.49 -9.97 -2.34
CA THR A 23 -3.49 -11.04 -2.33
C THR A 23 -3.79 -12.05 -3.44
N ASP A 24 -2.96 -13.08 -3.59
CA ASP A 24 -3.05 -14.04 -4.70
C ASP A 24 -2.87 -13.39 -6.09
N LEU A 25 -2.11 -12.31 -6.12
CA LEU A 25 -1.87 -11.55 -7.35
C LEU A 25 -0.93 -12.27 -8.31
N VAL A 26 -0.04 -13.09 -7.78
CA VAL A 26 0.81 -13.92 -8.62
C VAL A 26 -0.02 -14.90 -9.43
N ALA A 27 -0.96 -15.61 -8.82
CA ALA A 27 -1.81 -16.57 -9.53
C ALA A 27 -2.84 -15.86 -10.44
N THR A 28 -3.44 -14.77 -9.98
CA THR A 28 -4.59 -14.15 -10.66
C THR A 28 -4.23 -13.06 -11.68
N VAL A 29 -3.04 -12.45 -11.56
CA VAL A 29 -2.60 -11.37 -12.43
C VAL A 29 -1.26 -11.70 -13.11
N VAL A 30 -0.22 -12.02 -12.34
CA VAL A 30 1.14 -12.18 -12.86
C VAL A 30 1.23 -13.40 -13.79
N GLN A 31 0.76 -14.56 -13.37
CA GLN A 31 0.79 -15.78 -14.18
C GLN A 31 -0.02 -15.65 -15.47
N PRO A 32 -1.26 -15.08 -15.48
CA PRO A 32 -1.96 -14.77 -16.71
C PRO A 32 -1.18 -13.83 -17.65
N LEU A 33 -0.51 -12.79 -17.16
CA LEU A 33 0.33 -11.93 -17.99
C LEU A 33 1.48 -12.69 -18.61
N LYS A 34 2.18 -13.53 -17.84
CA LYS A 34 3.30 -14.34 -18.31
C LYS A 34 2.89 -15.39 -19.35
N HIS A 35 1.69 -15.99 -19.24
CA HIS A 35 1.27 -17.09 -20.10
C HIS A 35 0.41 -16.66 -21.29
N LEU A 36 -0.45 -15.68 -21.10
CA LEU A 36 -1.40 -15.25 -22.15
C LEU A 36 -0.91 -14.04 -22.94
N HIS A 37 0.03 -13.28 -22.40
CA HIS A 37 0.49 -12.01 -22.97
C HIS A 37 2.03 -11.91 -23.04
N GLN A 38 2.73 -13.02 -23.04
CA GLN A 38 4.20 -13.08 -23.08
C GLN A 38 4.83 -12.38 -24.29
N ASP A 39 4.09 -12.27 -25.39
CA ASP A 39 4.56 -11.58 -26.60
C ASP A 39 4.46 -10.05 -26.49
N GLN A 40 3.76 -9.54 -25.47
CA GLN A 40 3.48 -8.13 -25.25
C GLN A 40 4.15 -7.55 -24.02
N PHE A 41 4.32 -8.38 -22.97
CA PHE A 41 4.81 -7.94 -21.67
C PHE A 41 5.90 -8.86 -21.13
N GLU A 42 6.92 -8.24 -20.59
CA GLU A 42 7.87 -8.87 -19.69
C GLU A 42 7.52 -8.48 -18.26
N VAL A 43 7.40 -9.46 -17.37
CA VAL A 43 7.03 -9.22 -15.98
C VAL A 43 8.29 -9.00 -15.15
N ALA A 44 8.40 -7.82 -14.54
CA ALA A 44 9.42 -7.46 -13.58
C ALA A 44 9.14 -8.12 -12.21
N PRO A 45 10.12 -8.12 -11.27
CA PRO A 45 9.92 -8.65 -9.93
C PRO A 45 8.71 -8.01 -9.23
N TYR A 46 7.90 -8.85 -8.59
CA TYR A 46 6.73 -8.41 -7.84
C TYR A 46 7.14 -7.93 -6.44
N GLY A 47 7.05 -6.61 -6.22
CA GLY A 47 7.39 -5.97 -4.95
C GLY A 47 6.19 -5.71 -4.07
N VAL A 48 6.29 -6.03 -2.78
CA VAL A 48 5.25 -5.71 -1.79
C VAL A 48 5.77 -4.66 -0.81
N ILE A 49 5.04 -3.53 -0.75
CA ILE A 49 5.37 -2.42 0.14
C ILE A 49 4.70 -2.63 1.49
N LEU A 50 5.49 -2.56 2.56
CA LEU A 50 4.96 -2.62 3.91
C LEU A 50 5.12 -1.29 4.65
N LYS A 51 4.08 -0.94 5.41
CA LYS A 51 4.10 0.18 6.33
C LYS A 51 4.72 -0.25 7.66
N PRO A 52 5.78 0.44 8.14
CA PRO A 52 6.53 0.01 9.32
C PRO A 52 5.69 -0.21 10.57
N SER A 53 4.77 0.71 10.89
CA SER A 53 3.97 0.65 12.10
C SER A 53 3.07 -0.58 12.17
N HIS A 54 2.35 -0.88 11.09
CA HIS A 54 1.49 -2.05 11.00
C HIS A 54 2.32 -3.33 10.83
N GLY A 55 3.32 -3.31 9.94
CA GLY A 55 4.20 -4.43 9.71
C GLY A 55 4.88 -4.91 10.99
N ARG A 56 5.43 -4.01 11.80
CA ARG A 56 6.07 -4.36 13.06
C ARG A 56 5.14 -5.09 14.04
N ARG A 57 3.91 -4.57 14.24
CA ARG A 57 2.93 -5.17 15.15
C ARG A 57 2.49 -6.57 14.68
N ILE A 58 2.20 -6.72 13.38
CA ILE A 58 1.78 -8.00 12.80
C ILE A 58 2.93 -9.01 12.84
N LEU A 59 4.14 -8.62 12.43
CA LEU A 59 5.31 -9.50 12.44
C LEU A 59 5.68 -9.97 13.86
N LYS A 60 5.42 -9.17 14.87
CA LYS A 60 5.59 -9.56 16.30
C LYS A 60 4.46 -10.43 16.84
N GLY A 61 3.35 -10.56 16.11
CA GLY A 61 2.16 -11.25 16.61
C GLY A 61 1.47 -10.53 17.78
N GLU A 62 1.53 -9.20 17.82
CA GLU A 62 0.89 -8.42 18.89
C GLU A 62 -0.64 -8.53 18.78
N ALA A 63 -1.30 -8.86 19.90
CA ALA A 63 -2.75 -9.10 19.95
C ALA A 63 -3.61 -7.89 19.56
N ASN A 64 -3.05 -6.68 19.58
CA ASN A 64 -3.72 -5.42 19.22
C ASN A 64 -2.94 -4.70 18.09
N ALA A 65 -2.67 -5.41 17.01
CA ALA A 65 -1.90 -4.87 15.88
C ALA A 65 -2.64 -3.78 15.08
N GLY A 66 -3.88 -3.45 15.44
CA GLY A 66 -4.76 -2.54 14.68
C GLY A 66 -5.52 -3.25 13.55
N PHE A 67 -5.29 -4.56 13.40
CA PHE A 67 -5.99 -5.43 12.45
C PHE A 67 -6.53 -6.65 13.19
N SER A 68 -7.66 -7.17 12.68
CA SER A 68 -8.14 -8.48 13.11
C SER A 68 -7.14 -9.58 12.72
N PRO A 69 -7.19 -10.76 13.34
CA PRO A 69 -6.38 -11.90 12.91
C PRO A 69 -6.53 -12.27 11.43
N LYS A 70 -7.73 -12.07 10.86
CA LYS A 70 -8.02 -12.35 9.46
C LYS A 70 -7.41 -11.32 8.51
N ALA A 71 -7.49 -10.04 8.88
CA ALA A 71 -6.81 -8.98 8.13
C ALA A 71 -5.27 -9.10 8.23
N ALA A 72 -4.75 -9.54 9.39
CA ALA A 72 -3.33 -9.85 9.55
C ALA A 72 -2.88 -11.04 8.69
N TYR A 73 -3.75 -12.06 8.52
CA TYR A 73 -3.52 -13.17 7.60
C TYR A 73 -3.32 -12.70 6.15
N ILE A 74 -4.18 -11.78 5.67
CA ILE A 74 -4.04 -11.20 4.33
C ILE A 74 -2.67 -10.53 4.17
N PHE A 75 -2.28 -9.70 5.15
CA PHE A 75 -0.99 -9.03 5.14
C PHE A 75 0.19 -10.02 5.09
N GLU A 76 0.17 -11.09 5.89
CA GLU A 76 1.22 -12.09 5.89
C GLU A 76 1.29 -12.83 4.54
N LYS A 77 0.15 -13.13 3.93
CA LYS A 77 0.09 -13.75 2.59
C LYS A 77 0.64 -12.84 1.50
N GLN A 78 0.40 -11.53 1.56
CA GLN A 78 1.02 -10.57 0.64
C GLN A 78 2.56 -10.61 0.72
N LEU A 79 3.13 -10.68 1.94
CA LEU A 79 4.58 -10.78 2.11
C LEU A 79 5.14 -12.10 1.60
N GLU A 80 4.43 -13.22 1.78
CA GLU A 80 4.83 -14.55 1.29
C GLU A 80 4.89 -14.61 -0.24
N GLU A 81 4.00 -13.89 -0.93
CA GLU A 81 3.84 -13.87 -2.38
C GLU A 81 4.93 -13.05 -3.10
N ALA A 82 5.56 -12.11 -2.42
CA ALA A 82 6.48 -11.14 -2.99
C ALA A 82 7.79 -11.76 -3.49
N ASP A 83 8.30 -11.27 -4.62
CA ASP A 83 9.67 -11.53 -5.04
C ASP A 83 10.68 -10.72 -4.20
N PHE A 84 10.28 -9.51 -3.78
CA PHE A 84 11.03 -8.67 -2.84
C PHE A 84 10.09 -7.81 -1.99
N LEU A 85 10.56 -7.40 -0.81
CA LEU A 85 9.82 -6.56 0.12
C LEU A 85 10.39 -5.15 0.12
N ILE A 86 9.50 -4.16 0.24
CA ILE A 86 9.86 -2.76 0.28
C ILE A 86 9.50 -2.19 1.64
N LEU A 87 10.49 -1.94 2.49
CA LEU A 87 10.32 -1.24 3.75
C LEU A 87 10.34 0.27 3.47
N ASN A 88 9.17 0.86 3.31
CA ASN A 88 9.04 2.29 3.04
C ASN A 88 9.00 3.11 4.33
N ARG A 89 9.18 4.44 4.20
CA ARG A 89 9.11 5.43 5.28
C ARG A 89 10.23 5.29 6.31
N ILE A 90 11.43 4.90 5.86
CA ILE A 90 12.60 4.80 6.74
C ILE A 90 13.02 6.15 7.35
N ASP A 91 12.64 7.27 6.73
CA ASP A 91 12.82 8.63 7.25
C ASP A 91 12.08 8.90 8.57
N GLU A 92 11.07 8.09 8.91
CA GLU A 92 10.30 8.19 10.15
C GLU A 92 10.82 7.25 11.25
N LEU A 93 11.82 6.44 10.96
CA LEU A 93 12.33 5.39 11.83
C LEU A 93 13.73 5.71 12.34
N SER A 94 14.02 5.31 13.56
CA SER A 94 15.40 5.25 14.07
C SER A 94 16.11 4.01 13.52
N ALA A 95 17.43 4.04 13.48
CA ALA A 95 18.25 2.90 13.04
C ALA A 95 17.89 1.58 13.78
N PRO A 96 17.72 1.55 15.12
CA PRO A 96 17.29 0.32 15.82
C PRO A 96 15.92 -0.20 15.39
N GLN A 97 14.98 0.69 15.01
CA GLN A 97 13.67 0.27 14.51
C GLN A 97 13.75 -0.36 13.11
N ILE A 98 14.64 0.16 12.26
CA ILE A 98 14.90 -0.42 10.94
C ILE A 98 15.53 -1.80 11.11
N GLU A 99 16.57 -1.94 11.94
CA GLU A 99 17.24 -3.22 12.23
C GLU A 99 16.28 -4.27 12.80
N GLU A 100 15.38 -3.85 13.69
CA GLU A 100 14.34 -4.72 14.24
C GLU A 100 13.40 -5.25 13.15
N LEU A 101 12.91 -4.38 12.26
CA LEU A 101 12.03 -4.77 11.16
C LEU A 101 12.73 -5.69 10.17
N GLU A 102 13.97 -5.39 9.80
CA GLU A 102 14.78 -6.25 8.94
C GLU A 102 14.96 -7.65 9.57
N SER A 103 15.25 -7.70 10.87
CA SER A 103 15.39 -8.96 11.59
C SER A 103 14.08 -9.77 11.61
N LEU A 104 12.95 -9.13 11.86
CA LEU A 104 11.63 -9.78 11.84
C LEU A 104 11.28 -10.32 10.45
N LEU A 105 11.54 -9.54 9.41
CA LEU A 105 11.32 -9.96 8.02
C LEU A 105 12.25 -11.12 7.64
N ALA A 106 13.52 -11.05 7.98
CA ALA A 106 14.48 -12.11 7.72
C ALA A 106 14.15 -13.43 8.45
N GLN A 107 13.53 -13.36 9.63
CA GLN A 107 13.08 -14.54 10.36
C GLN A 107 11.86 -15.19 9.73
N LYS A 108 10.87 -14.40 9.31
CA LYS A 108 9.62 -14.91 8.72
C LYS A 108 9.75 -15.21 7.23
N HIS A 109 10.53 -14.42 6.51
CA HIS A 109 10.69 -14.50 5.06
C HIS A 109 12.18 -14.55 4.64
N PRO A 110 12.95 -15.57 5.06
CA PRO A 110 14.43 -15.58 4.94
C PRO A 110 14.96 -15.54 3.50
N ASN A 111 14.12 -15.86 2.52
CA ASN A 111 14.52 -15.93 1.11
C ASN A 111 13.97 -14.78 0.27
N ILE A 112 13.42 -13.75 0.92
CA ILE A 112 12.84 -12.59 0.22
C ILE A 112 13.74 -11.38 0.51
N PRO A 113 14.38 -10.79 -0.50
CA PRO A 113 15.19 -9.60 -0.29
C PRO A 113 14.34 -8.42 0.17
N VAL A 114 14.94 -7.55 1.00
CA VAL A 114 14.28 -6.36 1.53
C VAL A 114 15.00 -5.12 1.03
N VAL A 115 14.26 -4.22 0.37
CA VAL A 115 14.73 -2.89 -0.04
C VAL A 115 14.17 -1.86 0.92
N LYS A 116 15.03 -0.97 1.40
CA LYS A 116 14.64 0.10 2.32
C LYS A 116 14.56 1.43 1.58
N ILE A 117 13.42 2.10 1.68
CA ILE A 117 13.21 3.37 0.99
C ILE A 117 12.50 4.40 1.85
N SER A 118 12.64 5.65 1.47
CA SER A 118 11.68 6.70 1.77
C SER A 118 11.19 7.32 0.46
N ALA A 119 9.96 7.00 0.09
CA ALA A 119 9.34 7.61 -1.09
C ALA A 119 9.22 9.14 -0.95
N LYS A 120 9.21 9.65 0.29
CA LYS A 120 9.12 11.08 0.58
C LYS A 120 10.42 11.83 0.32
N THR A 121 11.57 11.23 0.71
CA THR A 121 12.89 11.88 0.61
C THR A 121 13.67 11.44 -0.62
N GLY A 122 13.27 10.34 -1.25
CA GLY A 122 14.02 9.70 -2.34
C GLY A 122 15.12 8.74 -1.87
N GLU A 123 15.34 8.60 -0.56
CA GLU A 123 16.32 7.66 -0.03
C GLU A 123 15.98 6.22 -0.42
N GLY A 124 16.98 5.46 -0.91
CA GLY A 124 16.82 4.06 -1.32
C GLY A 124 16.12 3.84 -2.66
N MET A 125 15.72 4.90 -3.39
CA MET A 125 15.01 4.76 -4.66
C MET A 125 15.90 4.16 -5.77
N GLU A 126 17.20 4.39 -5.73
CA GLU A 126 18.14 3.81 -6.70
C GLU A 126 18.16 2.27 -6.57
N GLN A 127 18.24 1.75 -5.34
CA GLN A 127 18.17 0.32 -5.05
C GLN A 127 16.80 -0.29 -5.43
N LEU A 128 15.72 0.46 -5.24
CA LEU A 128 14.39 0.03 -5.69
C LEU A 128 14.33 -0.11 -7.21
N LEU A 129 14.85 0.87 -7.94
CA LEU A 129 14.89 0.83 -9.41
C LEU A 129 15.77 -0.32 -9.92
N GLU A 130 16.94 -0.54 -9.32
CA GLU A 130 17.77 -1.69 -9.62
C GLU A 130 17.05 -3.01 -9.41
N GLN A 131 16.26 -3.11 -8.33
CA GLN A 131 15.49 -4.32 -8.04
C GLN A 131 14.36 -4.55 -9.04
N ILE A 132 13.65 -3.50 -9.45
CA ILE A 132 12.57 -3.58 -10.45
C ILE A 132 13.13 -3.90 -11.85
N ASP A 133 14.35 -3.46 -12.14
CA ASP A 133 14.99 -3.65 -13.45
C ASP A 133 15.68 -5.01 -13.62
N LEU A 134 15.64 -5.85 -12.59
CA LEU A 134 16.16 -7.21 -12.68
C LEU A 134 15.43 -8.01 -13.75
N ARG A 135 16.19 -8.79 -14.52
CA ARG A 135 15.68 -9.68 -15.54
C ARG A 135 15.78 -11.13 -15.07
N GLY A 136 14.77 -11.91 -15.35
CA GLY A 136 14.73 -13.32 -14.96
C GLY A 136 13.32 -13.85 -14.75
N GLU A 137 13.25 -14.96 -14.02
CA GLU A 137 11.99 -15.64 -13.73
C GLU A 137 11.44 -15.17 -12.37
N PHE A 138 10.47 -14.25 -12.42
CA PHE A 138 9.81 -13.65 -11.26
C PHE A 138 8.31 -13.97 -11.23
N GLY A 139 7.66 -13.66 -10.09
CA GLY A 139 6.23 -13.88 -9.92
C GLY A 139 5.84 -15.35 -10.01
N ASN A 140 6.58 -16.22 -9.34
CA ASN A 140 6.36 -17.68 -9.36
C ASN A 140 5.85 -18.23 -8.02
N ARG A 141 5.65 -17.38 -7.01
CA ARG A 141 5.22 -17.81 -5.68
C ARG A 141 3.69 -17.85 -5.60
N ILE A 142 3.12 -18.92 -6.14
CA ILE A 142 1.69 -19.18 -6.01
C ILE A 142 1.41 -19.71 -4.62
N LEU A 143 0.49 -19.06 -3.92
CA LEU A 143 0.15 -19.38 -2.53
C LEU A 143 -0.96 -20.43 -2.45
N GLU A 144 -0.93 -21.22 -1.37
CA GLU A 144 -2.12 -21.92 -0.90
C GLU A 144 -2.89 -20.99 0.03
N LEU A 145 -4.06 -20.51 -0.42
CA LEU A 145 -4.92 -19.60 0.31
C LEU A 145 -6.16 -20.31 0.84
N ASP A 146 -6.50 -20.03 2.08
CA ASP A 146 -7.82 -20.27 2.59
C ASP A 146 -8.73 -19.10 2.18
N TYR A 147 -9.51 -19.30 1.11
CA TYR A 147 -10.38 -18.27 0.57
C TYR A 147 -11.54 -17.90 1.49
N ASP A 148 -11.94 -18.76 2.41
CA ASP A 148 -12.95 -18.43 3.41
C ASP A 148 -12.39 -17.43 4.42
N ILE A 149 -11.19 -17.66 4.94
CA ILE A 149 -10.48 -16.72 5.80
C ILE A 149 -10.18 -15.41 5.06
N TYR A 150 -9.77 -15.50 3.79
CA TYR A 150 -9.50 -14.32 2.97
C TYR A 150 -10.76 -13.47 2.79
N ALA A 151 -11.88 -14.07 2.39
CA ALA A 151 -13.14 -13.36 2.19
C ALA A 151 -13.66 -12.73 3.49
N GLU A 152 -13.51 -13.42 4.64
CA GLU A 152 -13.88 -12.88 5.94
C GLU A 152 -12.98 -11.71 6.35
N GLY A 153 -11.66 -11.78 6.05
CA GLY A 153 -10.72 -10.69 6.30
C GLY A 153 -11.02 -9.46 5.44
N GLU A 154 -11.35 -9.64 4.16
CA GLU A 154 -11.81 -8.57 3.27
C GLU A 154 -13.12 -7.93 3.78
N ALA A 155 -14.06 -8.74 4.26
CA ALA A 155 -15.33 -8.24 4.78
C ALA A 155 -15.19 -7.41 6.07
N GLU A 156 -14.11 -7.57 6.82
CA GLU A 156 -13.80 -6.75 7.99
C GLU A 156 -13.22 -5.38 7.63
N LEU A 157 -12.74 -5.20 6.39
CA LEU A 157 -12.25 -3.93 5.90
C LEU A 157 -13.40 -3.05 5.41
N GLY A 158 -13.54 -1.90 6.02
CA GLY A 158 -14.53 -0.89 5.61
C GLY A 158 -14.00 -0.03 4.46
N TRP A 159 -14.74 0.06 3.38
CA TRP A 159 -14.41 0.90 2.23
C TRP A 159 -15.39 2.07 2.14
N LEU A 160 -14.85 3.28 2.04
CA LEU A 160 -15.62 4.49 1.77
C LEU A 160 -15.06 5.18 0.53
N ASN A 161 -15.95 5.41 -0.43
CA ASN A 161 -15.67 6.29 -1.55
C ASN A 161 -16.85 7.24 -1.73
N CYS A 162 -16.61 8.54 -1.65
CA CYS A 162 -17.66 9.54 -1.82
C CYS A 162 -17.13 10.81 -2.49
N SER A 163 -18.03 11.56 -3.08
CA SER A 163 -17.76 12.89 -3.61
C SER A 163 -18.64 13.92 -2.87
N LEU A 164 -18.05 15.05 -2.57
CA LEU A 164 -18.71 16.18 -1.91
C LEU A 164 -18.59 17.41 -2.80
N GLU A 165 -19.65 18.19 -2.89
CA GLU A 165 -19.61 19.53 -3.46
C GLU A 165 -19.77 20.54 -2.32
N VAL A 166 -18.82 21.47 -2.22
CA VAL A 166 -18.81 22.51 -1.21
C VAL A 166 -18.94 23.88 -1.87
N ASN A 167 -19.99 24.60 -1.55
CA ASN A 167 -20.24 25.95 -2.02
C ASN A 167 -20.23 26.92 -0.83
N SER A 168 -19.60 28.09 -0.98
CA SER A 168 -19.54 29.12 0.04
C SER A 168 -19.56 30.52 -0.57
N ASP A 169 -20.27 31.41 0.05
CA ASP A 169 -20.25 32.86 -0.29
C ASP A 169 -18.99 33.59 0.21
N GLN A 170 -18.19 32.91 1.02
CA GLN A 170 -16.92 33.43 1.56
C GLN A 170 -15.75 32.59 1.06
N LYS A 171 -14.61 33.24 0.87
CA LYS A 171 -13.37 32.55 0.57
C LYS A 171 -12.95 31.68 1.76
N PHE A 172 -12.51 30.49 1.49
CA PHE A 172 -11.92 29.56 2.46
C PHE A 172 -10.62 28.98 1.90
N ASP A 173 -9.77 28.51 2.78
CA ASP A 173 -8.57 27.77 2.44
C ASP A 173 -8.91 26.32 2.19
N LEU A 174 -8.43 25.77 1.08
CA LEU A 174 -8.75 24.40 0.66
C LEU A 174 -8.02 23.38 1.54
N ASP A 175 -6.76 23.63 1.90
CA ASP A 175 -5.98 22.76 2.77
C ASP A 175 -6.61 22.64 4.15
N ASP A 176 -6.99 23.77 4.74
CA ASP A 176 -7.67 23.82 6.03
C ASP A 176 -9.00 23.06 6.00
N LEU A 177 -9.78 23.21 4.93
CA LEU A 177 -11.04 22.46 4.75
C LEU A 177 -10.81 20.95 4.71
N LEU A 178 -9.84 20.50 3.91
CA LEU A 178 -9.56 19.08 3.79
C LEU A 178 -9.03 18.48 5.09
N LEU A 179 -8.14 19.18 5.77
CA LEU A 179 -7.64 18.78 7.09
C LEU A 179 -8.76 18.68 8.12
N ASP A 180 -9.67 19.66 8.18
CA ASP A 180 -10.81 19.64 9.11
C ASP A 180 -11.76 18.45 8.82
N ILE A 181 -12.04 18.18 7.55
CA ILE A 181 -12.87 17.02 7.16
C ILE A 181 -12.24 15.71 7.65
N ILE A 182 -10.96 15.49 7.33
CA ILE A 182 -10.25 14.24 7.72
C ILE A 182 -10.19 14.12 9.24
N GLU A 183 -9.86 15.20 9.95
CA GLU A 183 -9.72 15.15 11.40
C GLU A 183 -11.04 14.85 12.09
N ARG A 184 -12.15 15.43 11.61
CA ARG A 184 -13.50 15.09 12.10
C ARG A 184 -13.84 13.63 11.84
N MET A 185 -13.47 13.09 10.68
CA MET A 185 -13.65 11.66 10.39
C MET A 185 -12.81 10.79 11.33
N ARG A 186 -11.53 11.13 11.53
CA ARG A 186 -10.63 10.42 12.47
C ARG A 186 -11.24 10.34 13.87
N ILE A 187 -11.73 11.47 14.39
CA ILE A 187 -12.36 11.52 15.70
C ILE A 187 -13.62 10.66 15.75
N LYS A 188 -14.44 10.66 14.71
CA LYS A 188 -15.66 9.84 14.64
C LYS A 188 -15.36 8.36 14.55
N LEU A 189 -14.39 7.97 13.73
CA LEU A 189 -13.95 6.56 13.63
C LEU A 189 -13.40 6.05 14.96
N ALA A 190 -12.59 6.84 15.66
CA ALA A 190 -12.10 6.50 16.99
C ALA A 190 -13.22 6.25 18.01
N GLN A 191 -14.35 6.97 17.92
CA GLN A 191 -15.52 6.75 18.79
C GLN A 191 -16.21 5.40 18.56
N THR A 192 -16.02 4.80 17.39
CA THR A 192 -16.56 3.48 17.04
C THR A 192 -15.53 2.37 17.15
N ASN A 193 -14.34 2.66 17.71
CA ASN A 193 -13.18 1.76 17.77
C ASN A 193 -12.73 1.26 16.38
N ALA A 194 -13.00 2.03 15.33
CA ALA A 194 -12.54 1.71 13.99
C ALA A 194 -11.13 2.28 13.77
N GLU A 195 -10.21 1.42 13.37
CA GLU A 195 -8.85 1.81 13.00
C GLU A 195 -8.84 2.34 11.55
N THR A 196 -8.16 3.46 11.33
CA THR A 196 -7.99 4.00 9.98
C THR A 196 -6.75 3.38 9.34
N ALA A 197 -6.95 2.59 8.29
CA ALA A 197 -5.84 2.09 7.47
C ALA A 197 -5.27 3.20 6.61
N HIS A 198 -6.13 3.88 5.83
CA HIS A 198 -5.79 5.06 5.03
C HIS A 198 -7.05 5.84 4.71
N LEU A 199 -7.03 7.15 4.91
CA LEU A 199 -8.08 8.07 4.50
C LEU A 199 -7.45 9.21 3.71
N LYS A 200 -7.89 9.39 2.48
CA LYS A 200 -7.41 10.44 1.57
C LYS A 200 -8.57 11.30 1.12
N THR A 201 -8.37 12.61 1.10
CA THR A 201 -9.27 13.56 0.44
C THR A 201 -8.52 14.33 -0.63
N ILE A 202 -9.19 14.55 -1.75
CA ILE A 202 -8.69 15.36 -2.85
C ILE A 202 -9.70 16.48 -3.05
N GLY A 203 -9.24 17.72 -2.91
CA GLY A 203 -10.02 18.92 -3.19
C GLY A 203 -9.63 19.49 -4.55
N VAL A 204 -10.63 19.85 -5.36
CA VAL A 204 -10.42 20.51 -6.65
C VAL A 204 -11.32 21.73 -6.70
N GLY A 205 -10.74 22.90 -6.86
CA GLY A 205 -11.41 24.16 -7.10
C GLY A 205 -10.99 24.76 -8.44
N ASP A 206 -11.56 25.91 -8.81
CA ASP A 206 -11.33 26.54 -10.12
C ASP A 206 -9.85 26.87 -10.40
N ALA A 207 -9.08 27.16 -9.36
CA ALA A 207 -7.67 27.54 -9.48
C ALA A 207 -6.76 26.90 -8.42
N ALA A 208 -7.27 25.92 -7.65
CA ALA A 208 -6.54 25.27 -6.59
C ALA A 208 -6.86 23.77 -6.55
N HIS A 209 -5.87 22.97 -6.19
CA HIS A 209 -6.05 21.58 -5.83
C HIS A 209 -5.23 21.30 -4.57
N ALA A 210 -5.71 20.40 -3.75
CA ALA A 210 -5.05 19.98 -2.53
C ALA A 210 -5.32 18.52 -2.26
N VAL A 211 -4.41 17.88 -1.57
CA VAL A 211 -4.55 16.49 -1.12
C VAL A 211 -4.19 16.42 0.35
N ALA A 212 -5.09 15.88 1.16
CA ALA A 212 -4.82 15.60 2.56
C ALA A 212 -4.96 14.11 2.84
N ASN A 213 -4.09 13.59 3.69
CA ASN A 213 -4.00 12.17 4.04
C ASN A 213 -4.02 11.97 5.55
N LEU A 214 -4.68 10.91 5.97
CA LEU A 214 -4.56 10.28 7.27
C LEU A 214 -4.13 8.82 7.06
N ILE A 215 -2.98 8.47 7.57
CA ILE A 215 -2.36 7.16 7.33
C ILE A 215 -2.44 6.21 8.53
N SER A 216 -2.93 6.70 9.66
CA SER A 216 -3.12 5.96 10.90
C SER A 216 -3.99 6.76 11.84
N SER A 217 -4.79 6.10 12.66
CA SER A 217 -5.56 6.74 13.73
C SER A 217 -4.67 7.47 14.76
N ASP A 218 -3.41 7.04 14.89
CA ASP A 218 -2.45 7.57 15.87
C ASP A 218 -1.70 8.83 15.42
N THR A 219 -1.82 9.22 14.16
CA THR A 219 -1.12 10.36 13.60
C THR A 219 -2.09 11.44 13.13
N PRO A 220 -1.73 12.72 13.19
CA PRO A 220 -2.58 13.77 12.63
C PRO A 220 -2.65 13.67 11.10
N ALA A 221 -3.73 14.22 10.53
CA ALA A 221 -3.85 14.41 9.09
C ALA A 221 -2.76 15.37 8.58
N GLN A 222 -2.31 15.17 7.34
CA GLN A 222 -1.27 15.99 6.70
C GLN A 222 -1.67 16.34 5.28
N VAL A 223 -1.39 17.57 4.87
CA VAL A 223 -1.41 17.94 3.45
C VAL A 223 -0.20 17.33 2.75
N SER A 224 -0.41 16.78 1.56
CA SER A 224 0.64 16.11 0.78
C SER A 224 0.90 16.70 -0.60
N LEU A 225 0.06 17.65 -1.03
CA LEU A 225 0.24 18.48 -2.23
C LEU A 225 -0.37 19.86 -1.97
#